data_ac865cbbce705c752ade160c780e26fe
#
_entry.id   ac865cbbce705c752ade160c780e26fe
#
_cell.length_a   1.000
_cell.length_b   1.000
_cell.length_c   1.000
_cell.angle_alpha   90.00
_cell.angle_beta   90.00
_cell.angle_gamma   90.00
#
_symmetry.space_group_name_H-M   'P 1'
#
loop_
_entity.id
_entity.type
_entity.pdbx_description
1 polymer ?
#
loop_
_entity_poly.entity_id
_entity_poly.type
_entity_poly.pdbx_seq_one_letter_code
_entity_poly.pdbx_strand_id
1 'polypeptide(L)'
;MKEKIAVIGSYAVGMTIVGGHFPAPGETVPGRNFQMTHGGKGSNQAVAAARMGAEVVYGTCIGEDTFGDMAMKMYQEENIDASYVTRSKTGLSTGVGLIFVNENGENEIIIDFAANREYSRRDIDAMMPVIRQCKLVLM
;
A
#
# COMPACT_ATOMS: atom_id res chain seq x y z
N MET A 1 10.46 -10.59 24.47
CA MET A 1 9.24 -10.82 23.65
C MET A 1 9.17 -9.73 22.62
N LYS A 2 8.78 -10.04 21.36
CA LYS A 2 8.54 -9.01 20.35
C LYS A 2 7.25 -8.28 20.71
N GLU A 3 7.24 -6.95 20.51
CA GLU A 3 6.04 -6.16 20.72
C GLU A 3 5.10 -6.33 19.51
N LYS A 4 3.81 -6.57 19.78
CA LYS A 4 2.79 -6.73 18.75
C LYS A 4 2.18 -5.39 18.38
N ILE A 5 2.12 -5.09 17.08
CA ILE A 5 1.60 -3.84 16.54
C ILE A 5 0.54 -4.15 15.49
N ALA A 6 -0.62 -3.52 15.61
CA ALA A 6 -1.62 -3.53 14.55
C ALA A 6 -1.43 -2.29 13.66
N VAL A 7 -1.46 -2.50 12.35
CA VAL A 7 -1.43 -1.40 11.37
C VAL A 7 -2.65 -1.53 10.48
N ILE A 8 -3.41 -0.44 10.31
CA ILE A 8 -4.57 -0.37 9.43
C ILE A 8 -4.34 0.78 8.47
N GLY A 9 -4.36 0.52 7.17
CA GLY A 9 -4.14 1.58 6.21
C GLY A 9 -4.07 1.11 4.77
N SER A 10 -3.66 2.00 3.88
CA SER A 10 -3.66 1.76 2.45
C SER A 10 -2.45 0.95 1.97
N TYR A 11 -2.68 0.17 0.92
CA TYR A 11 -1.66 -0.36 0.03
C TYR A 11 -1.87 0.21 -1.38
N ALA A 12 -0.80 0.53 -2.06
CA ALA A 12 -0.84 0.90 -3.48
C ALA A 12 0.46 0.50 -4.16
N VAL A 13 0.40 0.22 -5.47
CA VAL A 13 1.61 0.11 -6.29
C VAL A 13 1.97 1.51 -6.80
N GLY A 14 3.18 1.96 -6.49
CA GLY A 14 3.75 3.18 -7.06
C GLY A 14 4.39 2.89 -8.41
N MET A 15 3.95 3.60 -9.45
CA MET A 15 4.53 3.54 -10.78
C MET A 15 5.20 4.87 -11.06
N THR A 16 6.54 4.87 -11.04
CA THR A 16 7.34 6.07 -11.22
C THR A 16 7.99 6.11 -12.58
N ILE A 17 7.95 7.25 -13.25
CA ILE A 17 8.68 7.52 -14.48
C ILE A 17 9.33 8.91 -14.41
N VAL A 18 10.54 9.03 -14.96
CA VAL A 18 11.28 10.30 -15.01
C VAL A 18 11.19 10.88 -16.41
N GLY A 19 10.75 12.13 -16.53
CA GLY A 19 10.74 12.89 -17.79
C GLY A 19 11.56 14.17 -17.69
N GLY A 20 11.81 14.84 -18.81
CA GLY A 20 12.50 16.13 -18.82
C GLY A 20 11.68 17.24 -18.15
N HIS A 21 10.38 17.21 -18.33
CA HIS A 21 9.40 18.11 -17.74
C HIS A 21 8.04 17.40 -17.61
N PHE A 22 7.09 18.00 -16.91
CA PHE A 22 5.73 17.49 -16.83
C PHE A 22 4.99 17.78 -18.16
N PRO A 23 4.26 16.79 -18.72
CA PRO A 23 3.56 16.99 -19.99
C PRO A 23 2.44 18.02 -19.84
N ALA A 24 2.36 18.98 -20.77
CA ALA A 24 1.20 19.83 -20.91
C ALA A 24 -0.01 19.04 -21.45
N PRO A 25 -1.26 19.55 -21.31
CA PRO A 25 -2.43 18.89 -21.87
C PRO A 25 -2.27 18.55 -23.36
N GLY A 26 -2.39 17.26 -23.70
CA GLY A 26 -2.22 16.76 -25.07
C GLY A 26 -0.77 16.50 -25.50
N GLU A 27 0.21 16.82 -24.67
CA GLU A 27 1.63 16.56 -24.95
C GLU A 27 2.03 15.12 -24.62
N THR A 28 2.94 14.56 -25.42
CA THR A 28 3.63 13.30 -25.13
C THR A 28 5.09 13.58 -24.87
N VAL A 29 5.55 13.28 -23.65
CA VAL A 29 6.95 13.44 -23.25
C VAL A 29 7.59 12.05 -23.10
N PRO A 30 8.73 11.77 -23.74
CA PRO A 30 9.45 10.52 -23.52
C PRO A 30 10.00 10.48 -22.09
N GLY A 31 9.76 9.34 -21.42
CA GLY A 31 10.27 9.09 -20.07
C GLY A 31 11.35 8.01 -20.06
N ARG A 32 12.03 7.90 -18.92
CA ARG A 32 13.07 6.89 -18.62
C ARG A 32 12.92 6.38 -17.18
N ASN A 33 13.67 5.33 -16.87
CA ASN A 33 13.76 4.77 -15.51
C ASN A 33 12.39 4.41 -14.90
N PHE A 34 11.53 3.77 -15.70
CA PHE A 34 10.27 3.26 -15.16
C PHE A 34 10.52 2.27 -14.03
N GLN A 35 9.82 2.46 -12.91
CA GLN A 35 9.90 1.59 -11.73
C GLN A 35 8.50 1.33 -11.18
N MET A 36 8.29 0.10 -10.71
CA MET A 36 7.16 -0.25 -9.86
C MET A 36 7.66 -0.57 -8.46
N THR A 37 7.01 -0.01 -7.45
CA THR A 37 7.39 -0.18 -6.04
C THR A 37 6.17 -0.45 -5.20
N HIS A 38 6.36 -1.16 -4.09
CA HIS A 38 5.34 -1.23 -3.06
C HIS A 38 5.20 0.14 -2.38
N GLY A 39 3.96 0.55 -2.15
CA GLY A 39 3.64 1.82 -1.52
C GLY A 39 2.36 1.73 -0.70
N GLY A 40 1.80 2.88 -0.38
CA GLY A 40 0.73 3.04 0.59
C GLY A 40 1.30 3.36 1.98
N LYS A 41 0.79 4.43 2.59
CA LYS A 41 1.32 4.91 3.88
C LYS A 41 1.22 3.85 4.98
N GLY A 42 0.06 3.15 5.06
CA GLY A 42 -0.13 2.08 6.03
C GLY A 42 0.81 0.91 5.78
N SER A 43 0.95 0.47 4.53
CA SER A 43 1.85 -0.62 4.15
C SER A 43 3.31 -0.27 4.48
N ASN A 44 3.74 0.95 4.18
CA ASN A 44 5.09 1.41 4.52
C ASN A 44 5.35 1.40 6.04
N GLN A 45 4.37 1.80 6.85
CA GLN A 45 4.45 1.73 8.32
C GLN A 45 4.54 0.28 8.80
N ALA A 46 3.74 -0.63 8.24
CA ALA A 46 3.76 -2.04 8.59
C ALA A 46 5.12 -2.68 8.30
N VAL A 47 5.66 -2.45 7.10
CA VAL A 47 6.99 -2.93 6.70
C VAL A 47 8.09 -2.35 7.58
N ALA A 48 8.06 -1.04 7.87
CA ALA A 48 9.04 -0.41 8.74
C ALA A 48 9.02 -1.00 10.15
N ALA A 49 7.82 -1.18 10.73
CA ALA A 49 7.68 -1.79 12.06
C ALA A 49 8.17 -3.25 12.08
N ALA A 50 7.86 -4.04 11.06
CA ALA A 50 8.33 -5.43 10.95
C ALA A 50 9.86 -5.51 10.85
N ARG A 51 10.47 -4.69 10.02
CA ARG A 51 11.93 -4.60 9.86
C ARG A 51 12.64 -4.12 11.13
N MET A 52 11.96 -3.34 11.97
CA MET A 52 12.46 -2.94 13.29
C MET A 52 12.23 -4.01 14.38
N GLY A 53 11.70 -5.17 14.01
CA GLY A 53 11.58 -6.34 14.88
C GLY A 53 10.24 -6.49 15.58
N ALA A 54 9.23 -5.68 15.26
CA ALA A 54 7.88 -5.86 15.79
C ALA A 54 7.19 -7.10 15.17
N GLU A 55 6.24 -7.66 15.89
CA GLU A 55 5.24 -8.60 15.35
C GLU A 55 4.09 -7.76 14.81
N VAL A 56 3.96 -7.71 13.47
CA VAL A 56 2.98 -6.83 12.81
C VAL A 56 1.81 -7.62 12.29
N VAL A 57 0.60 -7.16 12.59
CA VAL A 57 -0.64 -7.59 11.94
C VAL A 57 -1.19 -6.42 11.12
N TYR A 58 -1.54 -6.68 9.87
CA TYR A 58 -1.93 -5.63 8.92
C TYR A 58 -3.34 -5.82 8.37
N GLY A 59 -4.09 -4.71 8.34
CA GLY A 59 -5.44 -4.63 7.80
C GLY A 59 -5.53 -3.63 6.66
N THR A 60 -6.00 -4.09 5.50
CA THR A 60 -6.27 -3.30 4.29
C THR A 60 -7.19 -4.07 3.35
N CYS A 61 -7.65 -3.41 2.28
CA CYS A 61 -8.32 -4.08 1.18
C CYS A 61 -7.55 -3.87 -0.13
N ILE A 62 -7.34 -4.97 -0.86
CA ILE A 62 -6.66 -5.02 -2.15
C ILE A 62 -7.58 -5.62 -3.21
N GLY A 63 -7.24 -5.46 -4.50
CA GLY A 63 -7.98 -6.06 -5.60
C GLY A 63 -7.70 -7.55 -5.79
N GLU A 64 -8.55 -8.22 -6.57
CA GLU A 64 -8.32 -9.56 -7.11
C GLU A 64 -7.49 -9.45 -8.41
N ASP A 65 -6.26 -8.95 -8.30
CA ASP A 65 -5.40 -8.65 -9.42
C ASP A 65 -3.91 -8.91 -9.09
N THR A 66 -3.07 -8.82 -10.11
CA THR A 66 -1.61 -9.02 -9.97
C THR A 66 -0.98 -8.12 -8.92
N PHE A 67 -1.46 -6.89 -8.75
CA PHE A 67 -0.93 -5.97 -7.75
C PHE A 67 -1.32 -6.37 -6.33
N GLY A 68 -2.53 -6.93 -6.16
CA GLY A 68 -2.93 -7.56 -4.90
C GLY A 68 -2.09 -8.79 -4.56
N ASP A 69 -1.74 -9.60 -5.53
CA ASP A 69 -0.85 -10.74 -5.34
C ASP A 69 0.57 -10.30 -4.97
N MET A 70 1.06 -9.23 -5.60
CA MET A 70 2.34 -8.58 -5.22
C MET A 70 2.33 -8.13 -3.76
N ALA A 71 1.21 -7.53 -3.29
CA ALA A 71 1.06 -7.12 -1.90
C ALA A 71 1.17 -8.31 -0.94
N MET A 72 0.41 -9.38 -1.20
CA MET A 72 0.41 -10.56 -0.35
C MET A 72 1.78 -11.24 -0.27
N LYS A 73 2.48 -11.31 -1.41
CA LYS A 73 3.86 -11.84 -1.46
C LYS A 73 4.80 -11.00 -0.59
N MET A 74 4.74 -9.68 -0.71
CA MET A 74 5.57 -8.76 0.07
C MET A 74 5.30 -8.92 1.58
N TYR A 75 4.02 -9.00 2.01
CA TYR A 75 3.70 -9.21 3.43
C TYR A 75 4.26 -10.53 3.95
N GLN A 76 4.22 -11.60 3.14
CA GLN A 76 4.82 -12.88 3.49
C GLN A 76 6.35 -12.76 3.64
N GLU A 77 7.03 -12.10 2.71
CA GLU A 77 8.48 -11.90 2.73
C GLU A 77 8.94 -11.05 3.94
N GLU A 78 8.12 -10.08 4.34
CA GLU A 78 8.39 -9.21 5.51
C GLU A 78 7.91 -9.82 6.84
N ASN A 79 7.36 -11.04 6.84
CA ASN A 79 6.79 -11.72 8.01
C ASN A 79 5.69 -10.91 8.69
N ILE A 80 4.84 -10.25 7.91
CA ILE A 80 3.67 -9.50 8.37
C ILE A 80 2.45 -10.43 8.34
N ASP A 81 1.70 -10.49 9.43
CA ASP A 81 0.42 -11.20 9.48
C ASP A 81 -0.62 -10.44 8.63
N ALA A 82 -0.91 -10.99 7.45
CA ALA A 82 -1.87 -10.47 6.49
C ALA A 82 -3.26 -11.13 6.59
N SER A 83 -3.58 -11.79 7.70
CA SER A 83 -4.87 -12.50 7.89
C SER A 83 -6.09 -11.56 7.83
N TYR A 84 -5.86 -10.27 8.01
CA TYR A 84 -6.89 -9.21 7.93
C TYR A 84 -6.79 -8.35 6.66
N VAL A 85 -5.98 -8.75 5.71
CA VAL A 85 -6.01 -8.20 4.36
C VAL A 85 -7.17 -8.83 3.61
N THR A 86 -8.12 -8.01 3.17
CA THR A 86 -9.29 -8.47 2.42
C THR A 86 -9.12 -8.21 0.93
N ARG A 87 -9.87 -8.95 0.12
CA ARG A 87 -9.98 -8.72 -1.33
C ARG A 87 -11.25 -7.97 -1.65
N SER A 88 -11.22 -7.12 -2.66
CA SER A 88 -12.39 -6.37 -3.14
C SER A 88 -13.55 -7.31 -3.47
N LYS A 89 -14.73 -6.96 -3.01
CA LYS A 89 -15.97 -7.69 -3.27
C LYS A 89 -16.77 -7.12 -4.44
N THR A 90 -16.44 -5.92 -4.87
CA THR A 90 -17.12 -5.22 -5.97
C THR A 90 -16.29 -5.19 -7.25
N GLY A 91 -15.12 -5.85 -7.27
CA GLY A 91 -14.24 -5.92 -8.43
C GLY A 91 -13.36 -4.68 -8.61
N LEU A 92 -13.17 -3.87 -7.56
CA LEU A 92 -12.20 -2.77 -7.61
C LEU A 92 -10.78 -3.31 -7.66
N SER A 93 -9.93 -2.63 -8.45
CA SER A 93 -8.51 -2.93 -8.54
C SER A 93 -7.77 -2.62 -7.25
N THR A 94 -6.57 -3.14 -7.10
CA THR A 94 -5.62 -2.68 -6.07
C THR A 94 -5.27 -1.22 -6.30
N GLY A 95 -5.07 -0.45 -5.23
CA GLY A 95 -4.68 0.96 -5.31
C GLY A 95 -3.39 1.16 -6.10
N VAL A 96 -3.33 2.24 -6.89
CA VAL A 96 -2.17 2.62 -7.69
C VAL A 96 -1.87 4.10 -7.54
N GLY A 97 -0.58 4.46 -7.58
CA GLY A 97 -0.10 5.83 -7.67
C GLY A 97 0.76 5.98 -8.93
N LEU A 98 0.36 6.89 -9.81
CA LEU A 98 1.17 7.28 -10.97
C LEU A 98 2.03 8.48 -10.57
N ILE A 99 3.34 8.33 -10.64
CA ILE A 99 4.31 9.30 -10.14
C ILE A 99 5.17 9.76 -11.31
N PHE A 100 5.02 11.01 -11.68
CA PHE A 100 5.88 11.67 -12.67
C PHE A 100 6.95 12.46 -11.92
N VAL A 101 8.20 12.33 -12.33
CA VAL A 101 9.33 13.06 -11.75
C VAL A 101 10.03 13.83 -12.88
N ASN A 102 10.29 15.11 -12.69
CA ASN A 102 11.06 15.90 -13.66
C ASN A 102 12.57 15.88 -13.36
N GLU A 103 13.37 16.52 -14.19
CA GLU A 103 14.85 16.57 -14.03
C GLU A 103 15.29 17.32 -12.79
N ASN A 104 14.45 18.19 -12.23
CA ASN A 104 14.72 18.92 -10.99
C ASN A 104 14.41 18.09 -9.73
N GLY A 105 13.86 16.88 -9.89
CA GLY A 105 13.43 16.03 -8.78
C GLY A 105 12.06 16.40 -8.20
N GLU A 106 11.31 17.31 -8.85
CA GLU A 106 9.93 17.62 -8.49
C GLU A 106 9.02 16.48 -8.97
N ASN A 107 7.93 16.21 -8.25
CA ASN A 107 6.99 15.16 -8.63
C ASN A 107 5.56 15.65 -8.71
N GLU A 108 4.79 15.01 -9.60
CA GLU A 108 3.33 15.07 -9.65
C GLU A 108 2.78 13.67 -9.51
N ILE A 109 1.73 13.52 -8.69
CA ILE A 109 1.20 12.20 -8.34
C ILE A 109 -0.32 12.20 -8.54
N ILE A 110 -0.79 11.21 -9.30
CA ILE A 110 -2.21 10.86 -9.38
C ILE A 110 -2.38 9.52 -8.70
N ILE A 111 -3.31 9.43 -7.74
CA ILE A 111 -3.57 8.21 -7.00
C ILE A 111 -5.02 7.75 -7.15
N ASP A 112 -5.22 6.47 -7.42
CA ASP A 112 -6.50 5.80 -7.21
C ASP A 112 -6.39 4.88 -5.99
N PHE A 113 -7.21 5.17 -4.98
CA PHE A 113 -7.29 4.33 -3.78
C PHE A 113 -8.02 3.00 -4.02
N ALA A 114 -8.89 2.94 -5.03
CA ALA A 114 -9.60 1.76 -5.50
C ALA A 114 -10.09 0.86 -4.34
N ALA A 115 -9.68 -0.40 -4.27
CA ALA A 115 -10.11 -1.37 -3.25
C ALA A 115 -9.85 -0.92 -1.80
N ASN A 116 -8.87 -0.03 -1.55
CA ASN A 116 -8.64 0.48 -0.19
C ASN A 116 -9.89 1.12 0.43
N ARG A 117 -10.80 1.67 -0.42
CA ARG A 117 -12.04 2.30 0.02
C ARG A 117 -13.08 1.30 0.55
N GLU A 118 -12.89 0.03 0.28
CA GLU A 118 -13.78 -1.04 0.74
C GLU A 118 -13.43 -1.55 2.15
N TYR A 119 -12.25 -1.20 2.69
CA TYR A 119 -11.89 -1.59 4.05
C TYR A 119 -12.79 -0.87 5.03
N SER A 120 -13.72 -1.61 5.60
CA SER A 120 -14.88 -1.10 6.30
C SER A 120 -14.77 -1.27 7.82
N ARG A 121 -15.70 -0.65 8.54
CA ARG A 121 -15.87 -0.89 9.99
C ARG A 121 -16.00 -2.38 10.32
N ARG A 122 -16.70 -3.16 9.49
CA ARG A 122 -16.87 -4.62 9.70
C ARG A 122 -15.52 -5.34 9.69
N ASP A 123 -14.60 -4.92 8.81
CA ASP A 123 -13.26 -5.52 8.72
C ASP A 123 -12.43 -5.16 9.95
N ILE A 124 -12.55 -3.92 10.44
CA ILE A 124 -11.93 -3.48 11.68
C ILE A 124 -12.52 -4.24 12.89
N ASP A 125 -13.85 -4.40 12.96
CA ASP A 125 -14.51 -5.16 14.02
C ASP A 125 -14.04 -6.62 14.03
N ALA A 126 -13.81 -7.23 12.88
CA ALA A 126 -13.23 -8.57 12.76
C ALA A 126 -11.78 -8.64 13.26
N MET A 127 -11.02 -7.54 13.13
CA MET A 127 -9.63 -7.43 13.60
C MET A 127 -9.54 -7.10 15.11
N MET A 128 -10.62 -6.62 15.75
CA MET A 128 -10.62 -6.18 17.16
C MET A 128 -10.04 -7.21 18.16
N PRO A 129 -10.28 -8.52 18.03
CA PRO A 129 -9.70 -9.49 18.97
C PRO A 129 -8.16 -9.47 18.98
N VAL A 130 -7.51 -9.27 17.84
CA VAL A 130 -6.06 -9.18 17.77
C VAL A 130 -5.56 -7.78 18.13
N ILE A 131 -6.30 -6.72 17.76
CA ILE A 131 -5.97 -5.33 18.13
C ILE A 131 -5.85 -5.19 19.66
N ARG A 132 -6.75 -5.82 20.42
CA ARG A 132 -6.72 -5.79 21.91
C ARG A 132 -5.48 -6.43 22.51
N GLN A 133 -4.74 -7.24 21.74
CA GLN A 133 -3.49 -7.88 22.15
C GLN A 133 -2.27 -7.06 21.72
N CYS A 134 -2.47 -6.02 20.93
CA CYS A 134 -1.40 -5.18 20.43
C CYS A 134 -1.07 -4.06 21.43
N LYS A 135 0.20 -3.71 21.51
CA LYS A 135 0.69 -2.59 22.31
C LYS A 135 0.36 -1.24 21.68
N LEU A 136 0.28 -1.23 20.34
CA LEU A 136 0.08 0.00 19.56
C LEU A 136 -0.78 -0.31 18.34
N VAL A 137 -1.57 0.68 17.94
CA VAL A 137 -2.29 0.69 16.66
C VAL A 137 -1.83 1.90 15.86
N LEU A 138 -1.43 1.69 14.62
CA LEU A 138 -1.10 2.73 13.64
C LEU A 138 -2.23 2.78 12.59
N MET A 139 -2.66 4.02 12.24
CA MET A 139 -3.67 4.25 11.20
C MET A 139 -3.29 5.47 10.34
#